data_7e5a0192b731181296cc6a1b960df8d2
#
_entry.id   7e5a0192b731181296cc6a1b960df8d2
#
_cell.length_a   1.000
_cell.length_b   1.000
_cell.length_c   1.000
_cell.angle_alpha   90.00
_cell.angle_beta   90.00
_cell.angle_gamma   90.00
#
_symmetry.space_group_name_H-M   'P 1'
#
loop_
_entity.id
_entity.type
_entity.pdbx_description
1 polymer ?
#
loop_
_entity_poly.entity_id
_entity_poly.type
_entity_poly.pdbx_seq_one_letter_code
_entity_poly.pdbx_strand_id
1 'polypeptide(L)'
;DISFIEALREWGCDPDAYRDAVIAPGSYKCFAELHIEQGKVLEQTQHQLGIVHNIAAPTRFKIHIKGVADHSGATPMGMRRDALVSAAKLILAVNEAAETEKANGSVGTVGVVDVEPGSINVVPGAVTLWVDVRGVDKSSIERVLQSIREQAENVAVCDGVGVQLEMLTADSPVALDKALAAQSEAICAEKGFSFLHMNSGAGHDA
;
A
#
# COMPACT_ATOMS: atom_id res chain seq x y z
N ASP A 1 8.04 -21.59 -17.80
CA ASP A 1 8.10 -20.13 -17.58
C ASP A 1 8.96 -19.53 -18.70
N ILE A 2 8.49 -18.47 -19.35
CA ILE A 2 9.25 -17.68 -20.35
C ILE A 2 9.80 -16.44 -19.67
N SER A 3 10.96 -15.96 -20.11
CA SER A 3 11.53 -14.68 -19.64
C SER A 3 10.76 -13.50 -20.21
N PHE A 4 10.90 -12.32 -19.57
CA PHE A 4 10.29 -11.08 -20.07
C PHE A 4 10.75 -10.74 -21.50
N ILE A 5 12.02 -10.99 -21.83
CA ILE A 5 12.59 -10.77 -23.17
C ILE A 5 11.96 -11.70 -24.21
N GLU A 6 11.76 -12.97 -23.87
CA GLU A 6 11.07 -13.92 -24.75
C GLU A 6 9.62 -13.51 -24.98
N ALA A 7 8.90 -13.10 -23.95
CA ALA A 7 7.54 -12.61 -24.07
C ALA A 7 7.44 -11.36 -24.98
N LEU A 8 8.38 -10.42 -24.89
CA LEU A 8 8.42 -9.25 -25.77
C LEU A 8 8.61 -9.67 -27.24
N ARG A 9 9.49 -10.64 -27.51
CA ARG A 9 9.71 -11.16 -28.87
C ARG A 9 8.48 -11.87 -29.42
N GLU A 10 7.79 -12.67 -28.61
CA GLU A 10 6.54 -13.33 -28.99
C GLU A 10 5.44 -12.31 -29.36
N TRP A 11 5.43 -11.13 -28.72
CA TRP A 11 4.52 -10.03 -29.03
C TRP A 11 4.96 -9.18 -30.21
N GLY A 12 6.07 -9.53 -30.87
CA GLY A 12 6.60 -8.82 -32.04
C GLY A 12 7.38 -7.56 -31.71
N CYS A 13 7.75 -7.36 -30.44
CA CYS A 13 8.63 -6.28 -30.02
C CYS A 13 10.10 -6.66 -30.22
N ASP A 14 10.95 -5.68 -30.53
CA ASP A 14 12.40 -5.84 -30.50
C ASP A 14 12.96 -5.40 -29.13
N PRO A 15 13.28 -6.33 -28.21
CA PRO A 15 13.79 -5.97 -26.90
C PRO A 15 15.19 -5.36 -26.93
N ASP A 16 15.93 -5.49 -28.03
CA ASP A 16 17.28 -4.92 -28.17
C ASP A 16 17.20 -3.43 -28.57
N ALA A 17 16.09 -3.03 -29.21
CA ALA A 17 15.81 -1.64 -29.64
C ALA A 17 15.07 -0.79 -28.58
N TYR A 18 14.94 -1.25 -27.31
CA TYR A 18 14.18 -0.52 -26.28
C TYR A 18 14.65 0.93 -26.05
N ARG A 19 15.94 1.21 -26.31
CA ARG A 19 16.50 2.55 -26.18
C ARG A 19 15.98 3.53 -27.21
N ASP A 20 15.56 3.04 -28.38
CA ASP A 20 14.99 3.86 -29.45
C ASP A 20 13.57 4.33 -29.13
N ALA A 21 12.91 3.66 -28.15
CA ALA A 21 11.62 4.05 -27.63
C ALA A 21 11.70 5.19 -26.58
N VAL A 22 12.91 5.58 -26.16
CA VAL A 22 13.09 6.67 -25.19
C VAL A 22 12.71 8.00 -25.83
N ILE A 23 11.72 8.64 -25.23
CA ILE A 23 11.24 9.96 -25.67
C ILE A 23 12.21 11.03 -25.20
N ALA A 24 12.69 11.87 -26.11
CA ALA A 24 13.60 12.95 -25.77
C ALA A 24 12.90 13.98 -24.87
N PRO A 25 13.57 14.55 -23.85
CA PRO A 25 13.02 15.61 -23.02
C PRO A 25 12.50 16.78 -23.87
N GLY A 26 11.30 17.27 -23.57
CA GLY A 26 10.66 18.37 -24.30
C GLY A 26 9.92 17.96 -25.59
N SER A 27 9.85 16.68 -25.94
CA SER A 27 9.08 16.19 -27.10
C SER A 27 7.57 16.35 -26.90
N TYR A 28 7.08 16.33 -25.66
CA TYR A 28 5.67 16.54 -25.33
C TYR A 28 5.49 17.77 -24.47
N LYS A 29 4.36 18.45 -24.66
CA LYS A 29 3.96 19.59 -23.84
C LYS A 29 3.31 19.13 -22.52
N CYS A 30 2.53 18.06 -22.57
CA CYS A 30 1.87 17.45 -21.43
C CYS A 30 1.60 15.98 -21.73
N PHE A 31 1.35 15.23 -20.66
CA PHE A 31 0.83 13.88 -20.71
C PHE A 31 -0.49 13.86 -19.93
N ALA A 32 -1.48 13.16 -20.44
CA ALA A 32 -2.76 12.97 -19.78
C ALA A 32 -3.19 11.51 -19.93
N GLU A 33 -3.65 10.94 -18.84
CA GLU A 33 -4.07 9.55 -18.76
C GLU A 33 -5.51 9.46 -18.24
N LEU A 34 -6.36 8.71 -18.93
CA LEU A 34 -7.68 8.34 -18.46
C LEU A 34 -7.59 6.95 -17.85
N HIS A 35 -7.78 6.87 -16.54
CA HIS A 35 -7.65 5.63 -15.79
C HIS A 35 -8.96 5.27 -15.09
N ILE A 36 -9.23 3.98 -14.90
CA ILE A 36 -10.35 3.53 -14.06
C ILE A 36 -10.04 3.86 -12.59
N GLU A 37 -11.05 4.18 -11.77
CA GLU A 37 -10.86 4.54 -10.35
C GLU A 37 -10.23 3.42 -9.53
N GLN A 38 -10.51 2.17 -9.85
CA GLN A 38 -10.18 0.99 -9.02
C GLN A 38 -10.72 1.10 -7.58
N GLY A 39 -11.77 1.89 -7.40
CA GLY A 39 -12.43 2.17 -6.14
C GLY A 39 -13.95 2.28 -6.31
N LYS A 40 -14.61 2.86 -5.31
CA LYS A 40 -16.09 2.99 -5.29
C LYS A 40 -16.56 4.43 -5.05
N VAL A 41 -15.66 5.41 -5.02
CA VAL A 41 -16.01 6.78 -4.62
C VAL A 41 -16.89 7.43 -5.67
N LEU A 42 -16.52 7.36 -6.95
CA LEU A 42 -17.29 7.94 -8.05
C LEU A 42 -18.66 7.27 -8.18
N GLU A 43 -18.74 5.96 -8.06
CA GLU A 43 -20.00 5.22 -8.08
C GLU A 43 -20.92 5.63 -6.91
N GLN A 44 -20.39 5.65 -5.68
CA GLN A 44 -21.17 5.99 -4.48
C GLN A 44 -21.62 7.46 -4.45
N THR A 45 -20.80 8.36 -4.99
CA THR A 45 -21.11 9.79 -5.07
C THR A 45 -21.83 10.18 -6.36
N GLN A 46 -22.07 9.21 -7.27
CA GLN A 46 -22.74 9.41 -8.56
C GLN A 46 -22.07 10.45 -9.46
N HIS A 47 -20.72 10.50 -9.44
CA HIS A 47 -19.93 11.33 -10.35
C HIS A 47 -19.41 10.50 -11.52
N GLN A 48 -19.36 11.12 -12.71
CA GLN A 48 -18.90 10.47 -13.93
C GLN A 48 -17.38 10.42 -14.05
N LEU A 49 -16.72 11.46 -13.52
CA LEU A 49 -15.25 11.65 -13.64
C LEU A 49 -14.65 12.05 -12.31
N GLY A 50 -13.36 11.70 -12.12
CA GLY A 50 -12.52 12.19 -11.04
C GLY A 50 -11.39 13.05 -11.60
N ILE A 51 -11.26 14.27 -11.12
CA ILE A 51 -10.09 15.11 -11.43
C ILE A 51 -9.04 14.83 -10.36
N VAL A 52 -7.98 14.14 -10.77
CA VAL A 52 -6.92 13.72 -9.85
C VAL A 52 -5.92 14.84 -9.64
N HIS A 53 -5.62 15.14 -8.38
CA HIS A 53 -4.64 16.15 -7.99
C HIS A 53 -3.33 15.56 -7.47
N ASN A 54 -3.39 14.36 -6.87
CA ASN A 54 -2.23 13.67 -6.36
C ASN A 54 -2.34 12.17 -6.61
N ILE A 55 -1.20 11.54 -6.82
CA ILE A 55 -1.06 10.09 -6.87
C ILE A 55 -0.45 9.63 -5.54
N ALA A 56 -1.15 8.73 -4.86
CA ALA A 56 -0.70 8.19 -3.59
C ALA A 56 0.52 7.28 -3.78
N ALA A 57 1.43 7.34 -2.84
CA ALA A 57 2.60 6.48 -2.84
C ALA A 57 2.43 5.28 -1.91
N PRO A 58 2.76 4.06 -2.35
CA PRO A 58 2.80 2.90 -1.50
C PRO A 58 4.09 2.87 -0.68
N THR A 59 3.92 2.58 0.61
CA THR A 59 5.00 2.15 1.50
C THR A 59 4.67 0.74 1.96
N ARG A 60 5.46 -0.23 1.52
CA ARG A 60 5.25 -1.65 1.79
C ARG A 60 6.34 -2.19 2.67
N PHE A 61 5.97 -3.00 3.62
CA PHE A 61 6.90 -3.64 4.54
C PHE A 61 6.31 -4.93 5.11
N LYS A 62 7.21 -5.75 5.67
CA LYS A 62 6.81 -6.91 6.46
C LYS A 62 7.03 -6.63 7.93
N ILE A 63 6.22 -7.27 8.76
CA ILE A 63 6.45 -7.38 10.20
C ILE A 63 6.66 -8.85 10.51
N HIS A 64 7.87 -9.20 10.92
CA HIS A 64 8.22 -10.54 11.37
C HIS A 64 8.07 -10.61 12.87
N ILE A 65 7.24 -11.53 13.35
CA ILE A 65 7.00 -11.78 14.76
C ILE A 65 7.53 -13.16 15.11
N LYS A 66 8.40 -13.27 16.08
CA LYS A 66 9.02 -14.52 16.54
C LYS A 66 8.66 -14.77 17.99
N GLY A 67 7.79 -15.73 18.20
CA GLY A 67 7.44 -16.30 19.50
C GLY A 67 8.08 -17.67 19.73
N VAL A 68 7.32 -18.58 20.37
CA VAL A 68 7.76 -19.96 20.64
C VAL A 68 6.62 -20.92 20.30
N ALA A 69 6.89 -21.84 19.34
CA ALA A 69 5.94 -22.89 19.03
C ALA A 69 5.88 -23.91 20.20
N ASP A 70 4.67 -24.26 20.60
CA ASP A 70 4.47 -25.13 21.75
C ASP A 70 3.14 -25.90 21.65
N HIS A 71 2.94 -26.93 22.44
CA HIS A 71 1.70 -27.71 22.42
C HIS A 71 0.53 -26.89 22.98
N SER A 72 -0.52 -26.67 22.21
CA SER A 72 -1.63 -25.77 22.55
C SER A 72 -2.43 -26.17 23.80
N GLY A 73 -2.52 -27.47 24.08
CA GLY A 73 -3.23 -28.01 25.24
C GLY A 73 -2.35 -28.19 26.49
N ALA A 74 -1.02 -28.29 26.32
CA ALA A 74 -0.11 -28.56 27.43
C ALA A 74 0.59 -27.31 27.97
N THR A 75 0.65 -26.22 27.20
CA THR A 75 1.33 -24.99 27.60
C THR A 75 0.35 -24.02 28.26
N PRO A 76 0.49 -23.70 29.56
CA PRO A 76 -0.38 -22.77 30.26
C PRO A 76 -0.35 -21.37 29.64
N MET A 77 -1.48 -20.61 29.72
CA MET A 77 -1.61 -19.28 29.11
C MET A 77 -0.49 -18.31 29.48
N GLY A 78 -0.11 -18.26 30.75
CA GLY A 78 0.94 -17.35 31.24
C GLY A 78 2.37 -17.71 30.86
N MET A 79 2.58 -18.85 30.19
CA MET A 79 3.90 -19.33 29.74
C MET A 79 4.09 -19.24 28.22
N ARG A 80 3.05 -18.82 27.48
CA ARG A 80 3.07 -18.74 26.01
C ARG A 80 3.78 -17.50 25.52
N ARG A 81 4.47 -17.66 24.39
CA ARG A 81 4.94 -16.56 23.56
C ARG A 81 4.31 -16.73 22.17
N ASP A 82 3.03 -16.42 22.09
CA ASP A 82 2.18 -16.69 20.93
C ASP A 82 2.37 -15.58 19.87
N ALA A 83 3.06 -15.92 18.78
CA ALA A 83 3.32 -14.98 17.70
C ALA A 83 2.05 -14.50 17.01
N LEU A 84 0.98 -15.32 16.95
CA LEU A 84 -0.26 -14.94 16.27
C LEU A 84 -1.11 -13.97 17.10
N VAL A 85 -1.14 -14.11 18.42
CA VAL A 85 -1.78 -13.14 19.31
C VAL A 85 -1.08 -11.79 19.23
N SER A 86 0.25 -11.78 19.20
CA SER A 86 1.05 -10.56 18.99
C SER A 86 0.80 -9.95 17.62
N ALA A 87 0.70 -10.78 16.55
CA ALA A 87 0.35 -10.34 15.22
C ALA A 87 -1.04 -9.70 15.15
N ALA A 88 -2.03 -10.25 15.83
CA ALA A 88 -3.38 -9.68 15.90
C ALA A 88 -3.38 -8.26 16.49
N LYS A 89 -2.58 -8.00 17.53
CA LYS A 89 -2.40 -6.65 18.11
C LYS A 89 -1.78 -5.70 17.08
N LEU A 90 -0.79 -6.15 16.32
CA LEU A 90 -0.14 -5.33 15.29
C LEU A 90 -1.03 -5.08 14.08
N ILE A 91 -1.90 -6.03 13.69
CA ILE A 91 -2.93 -5.82 12.67
C ILE A 91 -3.87 -4.69 13.09
N LEU A 92 -4.35 -4.70 14.35
CA LEU A 92 -5.18 -3.61 14.86
C LEU A 92 -4.41 -2.28 14.92
N ALA A 93 -3.15 -2.31 15.33
CA ALA A 93 -2.30 -1.12 15.37
C ALA A 93 -2.11 -0.47 13.97
N VAL A 94 -1.93 -1.27 12.92
CA VAL A 94 -1.87 -0.78 11.53
C VAL A 94 -3.17 -0.09 11.15
N ASN A 95 -4.31 -0.71 11.46
CA ASN A 95 -5.63 -0.13 11.17
C ASN A 95 -5.86 1.17 11.95
N GLU A 96 -5.57 1.21 13.23
CA GLU A 96 -5.74 2.39 14.09
C GLU A 96 -4.84 3.56 13.66
N ALA A 97 -3.57 3.28 13.33
CA ALA A 97 -2.64 4.28 12.85
C ALA A 97 -3.14 4.93 11.55
N ALA A 98 -3.61 4.13 10.59
CA ALA A 98 -4.17 4.64 9.34
C ALA A 98 -5.49 5.41 9.57
N GLU A 99 -6.38 4.92 10.44
CA GLU A 99 -7.64 5.57 10.79
C GLU A 99 -7.41 6.95 11.43
N THR A 100 -6.36 7.10 12.23
CA THR A 100 -5.97 8.39 12.84
C THR A 100 -5.56 9.42 11.77
N GLU A 101 -4.95 8.97 10.69
CA GLU A 101 -4.46 9.81 9.58
C GLU A 101 -5.41 9.84 8.36
N LYS A 102 -6.61 9.27 8.45
CA LYS A 102 -7.57 9.22 7.33
C LYS A 102 -7.94 10.58 6.75
N ALA A 103 -8.02 11.61 7.60
CA ALA A 103 -8.30 12.98 7.16
C ALA A 103 -7.18 13.56 6.30
N ASN A 104 -5.96 13.04 6.41
CA ASN A 104 -4.80 13.39 5.61
C ASN A 104 -4.61 12.47 4.38
N GLY A 105 -5.60 11.59 4.11
CA GLY A 105 -5.64 10.71 2.95
C GLY A 105 -4.74 9.47 3.06
N SER A 106 -4.32 9.09 4.26
CA SER A 106 -3.58 7.85 4.49
C SER A 106 -4.53 6.66 4.67
N VAL A 107 -4.14 5.52 4.12
CA VAL A 107 -4.78 4.22 4.31
C VAL A 107 -3.73 3.18 4.68
N GLY A 108 -4.10 2.15 5.45
CA GLY A 108 -3.21 1.07 5.86
C GLY A 108 -3.93 -0.27 5.85
N THR A 109 -3.27 -1.27 5.30
CA THR A 109 -3.85 -2.62 5.15
C THR A 109 -2.80 -3.68 5.45
N VAL A 110 -3.18 -4.69 6.23
CA VAL A 110 -2.46 -5.95 6.31
C VAL A 110 -3.13 -6.93 5.35
N GLY A 111 -2.49 -7.16 4.21
CA GLY A 111 -3.07 -7.93 3.10
C GLY A 111 -2.77 -9.43 3.16
N VAL A 112 -1.68 -9.83 3.85
CA VAL A 112 -1.26 -11.23 3.99
C VAL A 112 -0.81 -11.49 5.42
N VAL A 113 -1.14 -12.68 5.92
CA VAL A 113 -0.72 -13.22 7.22
C VAL A 113 -0.22 -14.64 7.01
N ASP A 114 1.08 -14.84 7.14
CA ASP A 114 1.71 -16.14 7.08
C ASP A 114 1.98 -16.64 8.50
N VAL A 115 1.51 -17.83 8.84
CA VAL A 115 1.57 -18.40 10.19
C VAL A 115 2.34 -19.73 10.21
N GLU A 116 3.32 -19.85 11.09
CA GLU A 116 4.10 -21.07 11.26
C GLU A 116 3.95 -21.63 12.69
N PRO A 117 3.71 -22.95 12.81
CA PRO A 117 3.63 -23.99 11.77
C PRO A 117 2.24 -24.14 11.12
N GLY A 118 1.25 -23.29 11.45
CA GLY A 118 -0.10 -23.35 10.88
C GLY A 118 -0.90 -24.60 11.28
N SER A 119 -0.70 -25.11 12.49
CA SER A 119 -1.34 -26.31 13.02
C SER A 119 -2.28 -25.98 14.18
N ILE A 120 -3.49 -26.55 14.18
CA ILE A 120 -4.54 -26.25 15.14
C ILE A 120 -4.17 -26.55 16.61
N ASN A 121 -3.26 -27.50 16.82
CA ASN A 121 -2.83 -27.97 18.15
C ASN A 121 -1.46 -27.43 18.57
N VAL A 122 -0.94 -26.42 17.88
CA VAL A 122 0.35 -25.80 18.16
C VAL A 122 0.17 -24.29 18.36
N VAL A 123 0.73 -23.74 19.43
CA VAL A 123 0.89 -22.28 19.63
C VAL A 123 1.80 -21.75 18.53
N PRO A 124 1.40 -20.78 17.72
CA PRO A 124 2.23 -20.27 16.61
C PRO A 124 3.57 -19.69 17.08
N GLY A 125 4.64 -20.21 16.48
CA GLY A 125 6.01 -19.81 16.80
C GLY A 125 6.53 -18.66 15.96
N ALA A 126 5.98 -18.46 14.76
CA ALA A 126 6.32 -17.30 13.92
C ALA A 126 5.12 -16.85 13.10
N VAL A 127 5.06 -15.53 12.85
CA VAL A 127 4.09 -14.91 11.95
C VAL A 127 4.78 -13.84 11.13
N THR A 128 4.45 -13.77 9.84
CA THR A 128 4.84 -12.65 8.97
C THR A 128 3.57 -11.93 8.49
N LEU A 129 3.50 -10.63 8.73
CA LEU A 129 2.47 -9.74 8.21
C LEU A 129 3.03 -8.97 7.01
N TRP A 130 2.22 -8.84 5.95
CA TRP A 130 2.55 -8.00 4.80
C TRP A 130 1.65 -6.76 4.82
N VAL A 131 2.28 -5.61 4.91
CA VAL A 131 1.61 -4.33 5.14
C VAL A 131 1.80 -3.42 3.95
N ASP A 132 0.70 -2.79 3.51
CA ASP A 132 0.66 -1.74 2.49
C ASP A 132 0.06 -0.48 3.12
N VAL A 133 0.86 0.57 3.28
CA VAL A 133 0.43 1.91 3.71
C VAL A 133 0.52 2.83 2.51
N ARG A 134 -0.52 3.59 2.22
CA ARG A 134 -0.54 4.57 1.13
C ARG A 134 -1.03 5.91 1.62
N GLY A 135 -0.58 6.97 0.97
CA GLY A 135 -1.03 8.32 1.25
C GLY A 135 -0.54 9.31 0.21
N VAL A 136 -1.08 10.52 0.28
CA VAL A 136 -0.71 11.65 -0.60
C VAL A 136 0.12 12.70 0.13
N ASP A 137 0.24 12.60 1.44
CA ASP A 137 1.08 13.42 2.30
C ASP A 137 2.16 12.55 2.95
N LYS A 138 3.41 12.83 2.61
CA LYS A 138 4.56 12.12 3.13
C LYS A 138 4.64 12.17 4.66
N SER A 139 4.32 13.32 5.26
CA SER A 139 4.36 13.47 6.71
C SER A 139 3.28 12.63 7.42
N SER A 140 2.11 12.47 6.80
CA SER A 140 1.06 11.58 7.28
C SER A 140 1.50 10.11 7.23
N ILE A 141 2.11 9.67 6.11
CA ILE A 141 2.68 8.31 5.99
C ILE A 141 3.73 8.07 7.08
N GLU A 142 4.61 9.04 7.31
CA GLU A 142 5.65 8.94 8.35
C GLU A 142 5.05 8.80 9.75
N ARG A 143 3.96 9.52 10.08
CA ARG A 143 3.26 9.37 11.37
C ARG A 143 2.61 8.00 11.52
N VAL A 144 1.98 7.48 10.46
CA VAL A 144 1.44 6.10 10.45
C VAL A 144 2.55 5.09 10.74
N LEU A 145 3.68 5.18 10.02
CA LEU A 145 4.82 4.28 10.22
C LEU A 145 5.42 4.38 11.63
N GLN A 146 5.53 5.60 12.16
CA GLN A 146 6.05 5.82 13.51
C GLN A 146 5.15 5.18 14.57
N SER A 147 3.83 5.38 14.47
CA SER A 147 2.86 4.74 15.36
C SER A 147 2.95 3.20 15.32
N ILE A 148 3.09 2.62 14.11
CA ILE A 148 3.25 1.16 13.96
C ILE A 148 4.55 0.68 14.62
N ARG A 149 5.67 1.41 14.49
CA ARG A 149 6.94 1.05 15.14
C ARG A 149 6.84 1.07 16.66
N GLU A 150 6.24 2.11 17.21
CA GLU A 150 6.02 2.24 18.67
C GLU A 150 5.18 1.10 19.21
N GLN A 151 4.11 0.72 18.49
CA GLN A 151 3.29 -0.42 18.88
C GLN A 151 4.04 -1.75 18.71
N ALA A 152 4.89 -1.90 17.71
CA ALA A 152 5.72 -3.08 17.52
C ALA A 152 6.70 -3.28 18.70
N GLU A 153 7.35 -2.20 19.14
CA GLU A 153 8.23 -2.21 20.33
C GLU A 153 7.45 -2.56 21.61
N ASN A 154 6.28 -1.96 21.79
CA ASN A 154 5.42 -2.24 22.94
C ASN A 154 4.97 -3.70 22.98
N VAL A 155 4.50 -4.25 21.86
CA VAL A 155 4.10 -5.66 21.74
C VAL A 155 5.28 -6.60 21.98
N ALA A 156 6.46 -6.28 21.47
CA ALA A 156 7.67 -7.08 21.69
C ALA A 156 7.99 -7.23 23.17
N VAL A 157 7.92 -6.12 23.92
CA VAL A 157 8.20 -6.09 25.35
C VAL A 157 7.10 -6.79 26.17
N CYS A 158 5.82 -6.44 25.91
CA CYS A 158 4.70 -6.93 26.68
C CYS A 158 4.46 -8.44 26.52
N ASP A 159 4.63 -8.95 25.28
CA ASP A 159 4.35 -10.34 24.95
C ASP A 159 5.61 -11.24 25.01
N GLY A 160 6.79 -10.65 25.19
CA GLY A 160 8.07 -11.34 25.22
C GLY A 160 8.42 -12.03 23.89
N VAL A 161 8.04 -11.42 22.76
CA VAL A 161 8.28 -11.90 21.40
C VAL A 161 9.32 -11.03 20.68
N GLY A 162 10.01 -11.59 19.68
CA GLY A 162 10.83 -10.78 18.79
C GLY A 162 9.93 -10.12 17.72
N VAL A 163 10.12 -8.83 17.45
CA VAL A 163 9.43 -8.13 16.35
C VAL A 163 10.45 -7.38 15.51
N GLN A 164 10.40 -7.57 14.19
CA GLN A 164 11.28 -6.91 13.23
C GLN A 164 10.48 -6.39 12.03
N LEU A 165 10.73 -5.16 11.62
CA LEU A 165 10.18 -4.56 10.41
C LEU A 165 11.20 -4.66 9.28
N GLU A 166 10.77 -5.14 8.11
CA GLU A 166 11.54 -5.23 6.86
C GLU A 166 10.87 -4.35 5.81
N MET A 167 11.51 -3.23 5.43
CA MET A 167 11.01 -2.35 4.38
C MET A 167 11.21 -2.99 3.00
N LEU A 168 10.15 -2.98 2.17
CA LEU A 168 10.19 -3.47 0.81
C LEU A 168 10.24 -2.33 -0.20
N THR A 169 9.33 -1.35 -0.07
CA THR A 169 9.29 -0.13 -0.90
C THR A 169 8.86 1.06 -0.05
N ALA A 170 9.33 2.25 -0.43
CA ALA A 170 8.92 3.51 0.15
C ALA A 170 8.96 4.59 -0.93
N ASP A 171 7.87 4.72 -1.68
CA ASP A 171 7.74 5.69 -2.75
C ASP A 171 7.30 7.05 -2.20
N SER A 172 7.43 8.10 -3.00
CA SER A 172 6.97 9.44 -2.65
C SER A 172 5.71 9.78 -3.42
N PRO A 173 4.69 10.40 -2.78
CA PRO A 173 3.51 10.88 -3.47
C PRO A 173 3.87 11.90 -4.56
N VAL A 174 3.10 11.90 -5.64
CA VAL A 174 3.29 12.80 -6.77
C VAL A 174 2.11 13.76 -6.85
N ALA A 175 2.40 15.07 -6.87
CA ALA A 175 1.40 16.10 -7.16
C ALA A 175 1.32 16.30 -8.67
N LEU A 176 0.10 16.26 -9.23
CA LEU A 176 -0.14 16.50 -10.65
C LEU A 176 -0.18 18.01 -10.96
N ASP A 177 -0.04 18.34 -12.24
CA ASP A 177 -0.04 19.74 -12.71
C ASP A 177 -1.41 20.40 -12.49
N LYS A 178 -1.42 21.47 -11.69
CA LYS A 178 -2.64 22.18 -11.30
C LYS A 178 -3.31 22.89 -12.48
N ALA A 179 -2.54 23.33 -13.48
CA ALA A 179 -3.10 24.03 -14.63
C ALA A 179 -3.81 23.04 -15.57
N LEU A 180 -3.26 21.84 -15.73
CA LEU A 180 -3.91 20.77 -16.50
C LEU A 180 -5.16 20.26 -15.77
N ALA A 181 -5.12 20.13 -14.45
CA ALA A 181 -6.29 19.78 -13.65
C ALA A 181 -7.41 20.82 -13.84
N ALA A 182 -7.12 22.10 -13.71
CA ALA A 182 -8.09 23.18 -13.92
C ALA A 182 -8.65 23.22 -15.35
N GLN A 183 -7.84 22.91 -16.38
CA GLN A 183 -8.33 22.77 -17.75
C GLN A 183 -9.30 21.60 -17.89
N SER A 184 -9.00 20.46 -17.27
CA SER A 184 -9.86 19.29 -17.26
C SER A 184 -11.20 19.58 -16.60
N GLU A 185 -11.22 20.31 -15.49
CA GLU A 185 -12.44 20.78 -14.82
C GLU A 185 -13.29 21.65 -15.75
N ALA A 186 -12.66 22.65 -16.41
CA ALA A 186 -13.36 23.54 -17.34
C ALA A 186 -13.99 22.76 -18.49
N ILE A 187 -13.30 21.77 -19.05
CA ILE A 187 -13.81 20.89 -20.10
C ILE A 187 -14.98 20.04 -19.60
N CYS A 188 -14.89 19.47 -18.40
CA CYS A 188 -15.98 18.71 -17.79
C CYS A 188 -17.22 19.59 -17.63
N ALA A 189 -17.06 20.80 -17.11
CA ALA A 189 -18.17 21.74 -16.95
C ALA A 189 -18.80 22.14 -18.30
N GLU A 190 -17.99 22.46 -19.32
CA GLU A 190 -18.46 22.79 -20.67
C GLU A 190 -19.25 21.64 -21.30
N LYS A 191 -18.80 20.41 -21.11
CA LYS A 191 -19.42 19.18 -21.69
C LYS A 191 -20.58 18.65 -20.85
N GLY A 192 -20.82 19.18 -19.66
CA GLY A 192 -21.88 18.74 -18.75
C GLY A 192 -21.58 17.44 -18.01
N PHE A 193 -20.32 17.06 -17.88
CA PHE A 193 -19.92 15.93 -17.05
C PHE A 193 -19.89 16.32 -15.57
N SER A 194 -20.49 15.48 -14.71
CA SER A 194 -20.32 15.61 -13.27
C SER A 194 -18.92 15.11 -12.86
N PHE A 195 -18.23 15.86 -12.03
CA PHE A 195 -16.88 15.47 -11.59
C PHE A 195 -16.65 15.74 -10.10
N LEU A 196 -15.68 15.05 -9.55
CA LEU A 196 -15.21 15.16 -8.17
C LEU A 196 -13.70 15.37 -8.16
N HIS A 197 -13.21 16.25 -7.30
CA HIS A 197 -11.77 16.35 -7.01
C HIS A 197 -11.35 15.19 -6.12
N MET A 198 -10.28 14.49 -6.50
CA MET A 198 -9.84 13.31 -5.77
C MET A 198 -8.34 13.09 -5.85
N ASN A 199 -7.86 12.18 -5.02
CA ASN A 199 -6.53 11.62 -5.12
C ASN A 199 -6.63 10.21 -5.69
N SER A 200 -5.66 9.79 -6.49
CA SER A 200 -5.59 8.40 -6.93
C SER A 200 -4.86 7.55 -5.91
N GLY A 201 -5.47 6.44 -5.52
CA GLY A 201 -4.83 5.38 -4.73
C GLY A 201 -4.06 4.37 -5.58
N ALA A 202 -4.18 4.43 -6.91
CA ALA A 202 -3.48 3.59 -7.87
C ALA A 202 -2.25 4.33 -8.43
N GLY A 203 -1.25 3.57 -8.88
CA GLY A 203 -0.15 4.12 -9.66
C GLY A 203 -0.57 4.42 -11.10
N HIS A 204 -0.02 5.46 -11.68
CA HIS A 204 -0.25 5.91 -13.04
C HIS A 204 1.07 6.24 -13.72
N ASP A 205 1.04 6.32 -15.06
CA ASP A 205 2.20 6.76 -15.85
C ASP A 205 2.23 8.30 -16.00
N ALA A 206 1.14 8.99 -15.67
CA ALA A 206 1.00 10.45 -15.71
C ALA A 206 1.70 11.17 -14.56
#